data_1702434a237709405b97e418a3da1948
#
_entry.id   1702434a237709405b97e418a3da1948
#
_cell.length_a   1.000
_cell.length_b   1.000
_cell.length_c   1.000
_cell.angle_alpha   90.00
_cell.angle_beta   90.00
_cell.angle_gamma   90.00
#
_symmetry.space_group_name_H-M   'P 1'
#
loop_
_entity.id
_entity.type
_entity.pdbx_description
1 polymer ?
#
loop_
_entity_poly.entity_id
_entity_poly.type
_entity_poly.pdbx_seq_one_letter_code
_entity_poly.pdbx_strand_id
1 'polypeptide(L)'
;MIMMQGTYYKEWSSVLNREMEFKVYGSAGVPVLALPARGGRFFDWENNGMPDAIAQLLNEGKIQLFCADSVDGEGVLNGDLPLRRRAEAQEKYFVYLTAELAPRILTLNKAEKGTKIWCAGVDLGAYQAVNCRLRRPNLFAGAVGMGGIYDLSRFWGAENDDLVLRCSPLLYLQENGIANKLALAKAEENSLILCAGQGAYEDDAKADTQALADVLQAQGLPAHLEVWGGDVSHDWYWWGKMWSLFAPRI
;
A
#
# COMPACT_ATOMS: atom_id res chain seq x y z
N MET A 1 2.59 -0.59 28.84
CA MET A 1 3.12 -1.34 27.69
C MET A 1 4.21 -0.47 27.08
N ILE A 2 5.45 -0.96 26.90
CA ILE A 2 6.52 -0.18 26.26
C ILE A 2 6.20 -0.24 24.77
N MET A 3 5.95 0.91 24.13
CA MET A 3 5.70 0.98 22.68
C MET A 3 6.94 0.51 21.92
N MET A 4 6.73 -0.25 20.84
CA MET A 4 7.80 -0.65 19.95
C MET A 4 8.49 0.58 19.38
N GLN A 5 9.80 0.69 19.58
CA GLN A 5 10.59 1.80 19.02
C GLN A 5 11.18 1.39 17.67
N GLY A 6 10.90 2.19 16.65
CA GLY A 6 11.49 2.03 15.33
C GLY A 6 12.80 2.80 15.17
N THR A 7 13.69 2.30 14.33
CA THR A 7 14.88 3.02 13.88
C THR A 7 14.48 4.01 12.78
N TYR A 8 14.76 5.28 13.00
CA TYR A 8 14.43 6.36 12.07
C TYR A 8 15.50 6.55 10.99
N TYR A 9 15.05 6.79 9.77
CA TYR A 9 15.88 7.11 8.61
C TYR A 9 15.35 8.34 7.90
N LYS A 10 16.28 9.15 7.38
CA LYS A 10 16.01 10.32 6.55
C LYS A 10 17.05 10.33 5.44
N GLU A 11 16.61 10.12 4.21
CA GLU A 11 17.50 9.90 3.07
C GLU A 11 17.05 10.74 1.86
N TRP A 12 18.01 11.22 1.07
CA TRP A 12 17.72 12.01 -0.12
C TRP A 12 17.13 11.12 -1.23
N SER A 13 15.99 11.55 -1.78
CA SER A 13 15.40 10.97 -2.99
C SER A 13 15.76 11.81 -4.20
N SER A 14 16.45 11.21 -5.15
CA SER A 14 16.77 11.85 -6.43
C SER A 14 15.54 11.98 -7.32
N VAL A 15 14.61 11.01 -7.23
CA VAL A 15 13.35 10.98 -7.98
C VAL A 15 12.41 12.10 -7.53
N LEU A 16 12.30 12.31 -6.22
CA LEU A 16 11.41 13.32 -5.63
C LEU A 16 12.10 14.67 -5.41
N ASN A 17 13.45 14.72 -5.54
CA ASN A 17 14.29 15.91 -5.30
C ASN A 17 14.06 16.49 -3.90
N ARG A 18 14.01 15.62 -2.90
CA ARG A 18 13.80 15.97 -1.48
C ARG A 18 14.29 14.87 -0.55
N GLU A 19 14.39 15.19 0.72
CA GLU A 19 14.55 14.17 1.76
C GLU A 19 13.24 13.45 2.00
N MET A 20 13.31 12.11 2.08
CA MET A 20 12.21 11.22 2.44
C MET A 20 12.53 10.53 3.74
N GLU A 21 11.49 10.28 4.52
CA GLU A 21 11.61 9.74 5.88
C GLU A 21 10.91 8.38 5.97
N PHE A 22 11.49 7.49 6.77
CA PHE A 22 10.86 6.20 7.09
C PHE A 22 11.36 5.67 8.44
N LYS A 23 10.59 4.78 9.04
CA LYS A 23 10.97 4.05 10.27
C LYS A 23 10.96 2.56 10.05
N VAL A 24 11.87 1.85 10.73
CA VAL A 24 12.05 0.40 10.62
C VAL A 24 11.83 -0.26 11.98
N TYR A 25 10.99 -1.28 12.02
CA TYR A 25 10.68 -2.08 13.21
C TYR A 25 11.03 -3.54 12.97
N GLY A 26 11.57 -4.20 13.98
CA GLY A 26 12.13 -5.55 13.85
C GLY A 26 13.52 -5.53 13.20
N SER A 27 14.20 -6.69 13.20
CA SER A 27 15.60 -6.79 12.76
C SER A 27 15.82 -7.82 11.65
N ALA A 28 14.83 -8.64 11.35
CA ALA A 28 14.90 -9.72 10.36
C ALA A 28 13.49 -10.16 9.92
N GLY A 29 13.44 -11.12 9.00
CA GLY A 29 12.22 -11.73 8.50
C GLY A 29 11.77 -11.17 7.16
N VAL A 30 10.51 -11.42 6.80
CA VAL A 30 9.94 -10.92 5.55
C VAL A 30 9.91 -9.39 5.58
N PRO A 31 10.53 -8.69 4.61
CA PRO A 31 10.44 -7.23 4.55
C PRO A 31 9.05 -6.80 4.12
N VAL A 32 8.43 -5.91 4.91
CA VAL A 32 7.10 -5.36 4.64
C VAL A 32 7.18 -3.84 4.55
N LEU A 33 6.83 -3.29 3.40
CA LEU A 33 6.65 -1.85 3.19
C LEU A 33 5.24 -1.45 3.64
N ALA A 34 5.15 -0.64 4.69
CA ALA A 34 3.91 -0.12 5.24
C ALA A 34 3.67 1.32 4.77
N LEU A 35 2.48 1.57 4.23
CA LEU A 35 2.08 2.83 3.63
C LEU A 35 0.92 3.46 4.43
N PRO A 36 1.01 4.76 4.79
CA PRO A 36 0.08 5.41 5.70
C PRO A 36 -1.27 5.70 5.03
N ALA A 37 -2.25 6.13 5.82
CA ALA A 37 -3.51 6.68 5.32
C ALA A 37 -3.28 7.97 4.52
N ARG A 38 -4.34 8.48 3.90
CA ARG A 38 -4.31 9.73 3.10
C ARG A 38 -3.63 10.89 3.84
N GLY A 39 -2.67 11.53 3.16
CA GLY A 39 -1.92 12.64 3.74
C GLY A 39 -1.04 12.26 4.92
N GLY A 40 -0.88 10.98 5.19
CA GLY A 40 -0.17 10.47 6.35
C GLY A 40 1.34 10.50 6.22
N ARG A 41 2.01 10.24 7.36
CA ARG A 41 3.46 10.28 7.52
C ARG A 41 3.99 8.93 8.00
N PHE A 42 5.29 8.72 7.86
CA PHE A 42 6.03 7.53 8.27
C PHE A 42 5.81 7.11 9.73
N PHE A 43 5.38 8.01 10.60
CA PHE A 43 5.14 7.76 12.02
C PHE A 43 3.69 7.41 12.37
N ASP A 44 2.75 7.51 11.42
CA ASP A 44 1.32 7.31 11.71
C ASP A 44 1.00 5.86 12.12
N TRP A 45 1.69 4.90 11.50
CA TRP A 45 1.58 3.49 11.92
C TRP A 45 2.01 3.30 13.38
N GLU A 46 3.12 3.94 13.81
CA GLU A 46 3.58 3.90 15.20
C GLU A 46 2.60 4.59 16.14
N ASN A 47 2.18 5.82 15.81
CA ASN A 47 1.27 6.59 16.63
C ASN A 47 -0.07 5.90 16.88
N ASN A 48 -0.47 5.00 15.98
CA ASN A 48 -1.70 4.23 16.06
C ASN A 48 -1.48 2.75 16.46
N GLY A 49 -0.31 2.40 16.98
CA GLY A 49 -0.02 1.09 17.57
C GLY A 49 0.07 -0.08 16.57
N MET A 50 0.23 0.20 15.27
CA MET A 50 0.28 -0.86 14.25
C MET A 50 1.50 -1.79 14.41
N PRO A 51 2.73 -1.30 14.76
CA PRO A 51 3.84 -2.18 15.09
C PRO A 51 3.57 -3.02 16.34
N ASP A 52 2.92 -2.44 17.36
CA ASP A 52 2.58 -3.18 18.59
C ASP A 52 1.55 -4.29 18.34
N ALA A 53 0.64 -4.08 17.37
CA ALA A 53 -0.36 -5.07 16.97
C ALA A 53 0.25 -6.37 16.43
N ILE A 54 1.50 -6.33 15.96
CA ILE A 54 2.28 -7.47 15.45
C ILE A 54 3.61 -7.66 16.18
N ALA A 55 3.72 -7.16 17.42
CA ALA A 55 4.96 -7.15 18.19
C ALA A 55 5.62 -8.54 18.31
N GLN A 56 4.81 -9.61 18.40
CA GLN A 56 5.33 -10.96 18.43
C GLN A 56 6.09 -11.32 17.14
N LEU A 57 5.52 -11.02 15.98
CA LEU A 57 6.15 -11.32 14.68
C LEU A 57 7.45 -10.51 14.48
N LEU A 58 7.47 -9.25 14.94
CA LEU A 58 8.65 -8.40 14.89
C LEU A 58 9.76 -8.91 15.83
N ASN A 59 9.41 -9.29 17.06
CA ASN A 59 10.34 -9.79 18.06
C ASN A 59 10.92 -11.17 17.70
N GLU A 60 10.11 -12.03 17.06
CA GLU A 60 10.53 -13.35 16.58
C GLU A 60 11.31 -13.27 15.27
N GLY A 61 11.49 -12.06 14.69
CA GLY A 61 12.19 -11.90 13.41
C GLY A 61 11.45 -12.53 12.23
N LYS A 62 10.14 -12.66 12.28
CA LYS A 62 9.33 -13.17 11.17
C LYS A 62 9.02 -12.09 10.14
N ILE A 63 8.85 -10.85 10.61
CA ILE A 63 8.59 -9.67 9.79
C ILE A 63 9.58 -8.57 10.20
N GLN A 64 10.05 -7.82 9.20
CA GLN A 64 10.67 -6.52 9.40
C GLN A 64 9.83 -5.46 8.69
N LEU A 65 9.30 -4.48 9.45
CA LEU A 65 8.34 -3.50 8.98
C LEU A 65 9.03 -2.17 8.67
N PHE A 66 8.76 -1.61 7.49
CA PHE A 66 9.30 -0.35 6.98
C PHE A 66 8.16 0.64 6.73
N CYS A 67 7.94 1.56 7.63
CA CYS A 67 6.86 2.56 7.54
C CYS A 67 7.36 3.79 6.80
N ALA A 68 6.86 4.04 5.60
CA ALA A 68 7.31 5.12 4.72
C ALA A 68 6.40 6.36 4.79
N ASP A 69 6.96 7.52 4.42
CA ASP A 69 6.21 8.74 4.18
C ASP A 69 5.33 8.64 2.93
N SER A 70 4.26 9.43 2.85
CA SER A 70 3.49 9.66 1.63
C SER A 70 3.80 11.03 1.00
N VAL A 71 3.34 11.21 -0.23
CA VAL A 71 3.35 12.49 -0.97
C VAL A 71 1.95 12.89 -1.44
N ASP A 72 0.92 12.35 -0.81
CA ASP A 72 -0.47 12.55 -1.24
C ASP A 72 -0.88 14.02 -1.30
N GLY A 73 -0.36 14.84 -0.36
CA GLY A 73 -0.57 16.30 -0.34
C GLY A 73 0.01 17.04 -1.54
N GLU A 74 0.95 16.44 -2.27
CA GLU A 74 1.53 16.99 -3.50
C GLU A 74 0.90 16.38 -4.77
N GLY A 75 0.20 15.27 -4.61
CA GLY A 75 -0.42 14.47 -5.67
C GLY A 75 -1.93 14.37 -5.53
N VAL A 76 -2.43 13.23 -5.09
CA VAL A 76 -3.86 12.90 -5.06
C VAL A 76 -4.70 13.97 -4.36
N LEU A 77 -4.23 14.51 -3.25
CA LEU A 77 -4.98 15.46 -2.42
C LEU A 77 -4.80 16.93 -2.80
N ASN A 78 -3.90 17.26 -3.73
CA ASN A 78 -3.66 18.65 -4.12
C ASN A 78 -4.66 19.12 -5.18
N GLY A 79 -5.80 19.65 -4.71
CA GLY A 79 -6.85 20.19 -5.58
C GLY A 79 -6.47 21.45 -6.36
N ASP A 80 -5.40 22.16 -5.96
CA ASP A 80 -4.96 23.41 -6.62
C ASP A 80 -4.12 23.15 -7.87
N LEU A 81 -3.62 21.91 -8.05
CA LEU A 81 -2.83 21.54 -9.21
C LEU A 81 -3.70 20.94 -10.33
N PRO A 82 -3.34 21.22 -11.60
CA PRO A 82 -3.93 20.50 -12.73
C PRO A 82 -3.78 18.99 -12.57
N LEU A 83 -4.79 18.23 -12.98
CA LEU A 83 -4.84 16.77 -12.80
C LEU A 83 -3.57 16.06 -13.30
N ARG A 84 -3.07 16.44 -14.46
CA ARG A 84 -1.83 15.89 -15.02
C ARG A 84 -0.64 16.03 -14.07
N ARG A 85 -0.52 17.17 -13.37
CA ARG A 85 0.55 17.39 -12.39
C ARG A 85 0.39 16.54 -11.14
N ARG A 86 -0.84 16.32 -10.71
CA ARG A 86 -1.16 15.42 -9.60
C ARG A 86 -0.80 13.98 -9.94
N ALA A 87 -1.12 13.51 -11.14
CA ALA A 87 -0.76 12.19 -11.63
C ALA A 87 0.77 12.03 -11.80
N GLU A 88 1.48 13.07 -12.28
CA GLU A 88 2.95 13.09 -12.35
C GLU A 88 3.60 12.95 -10.96
N ALA A 89 3.04 13.59 -9.94
CA ALA A 89 3.53 13.45 -8.57
C ALA A 89 3.35 12.02 -8.04
N GLN A 90 2.20 11.40 -8.29
CA GLN A 90 1.93 10.00 -7.93
C GLN A 90 2.86 9.01 -8.66
N GLU A 91 3.09 9.22 -9.95
CA GLU A 91 4.04 8.39 -10.69
C GLU A 91 5.48 8.54 -10.19
N LYS A 92 5.91 9.74 -9.84
CA LYS A 92 7.22 9.96 -9.20
C LYS A 92 7.31 9.24 -7.86
N TYR A 93 6.24 9.28 -7.06
CA TYR A 93 6.22 8.55 -5.80
C TYR A 93 6.29 7.04 -6.02
N PHE A 94 5.55 6.50 -6.99
CA PHE A 94 5.67 5.10 -7.37
C PHE A 94 7.11 4.73 -7.80
N VAL A 95 7.77 5.60 -8.57
CA VAL A 95 9.18 5.40 -8.95
C VAL A 95 10.09 5.44 -7.73
N TYR A 96 9.90 6.37 -6.80
CA TYR A 96 10.62 6.41 -5.53
C TYR A 96 10.46 5.10 -4.75
N LEU A 97 9.24 4.63 -4.55
CA LEU A 97 8.97 3.37 -3.83
C LEU A 97 9.67 2.16 -4.47
N THR A 98 9.72 2.12 -5.80
CA THR A 98 10.19 0.93 -6.54
C THR A 98 11.67 0.98 -6.91
N ALA A 99 12.23 2.16 -7.17
CA ALA A 99 13.61 2.32 -7.66
C ALA A 99 14.60 2.80 -6.58
N GLU A 100 14.11 3.43 -5.51
CA GLU A 100 14.96 3.92 -4.42
C GLU A 100 14.67 3.18 -3.10
N LEU A 101 13.43 3.24 -2.60
CA LEU A 101 13.10 2.69 -1.29
C LEU A 101 13.13 1.16 -1.25
N ALA A 102 12.60 0.46 -2.25
CA ALA A 102 12.59 -1.00 -2.26
C ALA A 102 14.00 -1.61 -2.25
N PRO A 103 14.97 -1.17 -3.08
CA PRO A 103 16.36 -1.61 -2.95
C PRO A 103 16.97 -1.30 -1.58
N ARG A 104 16.60 -0.15 -1.00
CA ARG A 104 17.07 0.23 0.34
C ARG A 104 16.51 -0.68 1.43
N ILE A 105 15.22 -1.02 1.35
CA ILE A 105 14.57 -2.00 2.22
C ILE A 105 15.33 -3.34 2.18
N LEU A 106 15.58 -3.87 0.99
CA LEU A 106 16.29 -5.15 0.83
C LEU A 106 17.71 -5.09 1.41
N THR A 107 18.41 -3.96 1.28
CA THR A 107 19.72 -3.74 1.87
C THR A 107 19.67 -3.72 3.39
N LEU A 108 18.73 -2.99 3.99
CA LEU A 108 18.57 -2.91 5.45
C LEU A 108 18.08 -4.23 6.05
N ASN A 109 17.24 -4.95 5.34
CA ASN A 109 16.78 -6.29 5.71
C ASN A 109 17.89 -7.34 5.62
N LYS A 110 18.99 -7.05 4.91
CA LYS A 110 20.05 -8.02 4.55
C LYS A 110 19.49 -9.21 3.75
N ALA A 111 18.54 -8.90 2.88
CA ALA A 111 17.78 -9.88 2.13
C ALA A 111 18.67 -10.68 1.17
N GLU A 112 18.38 -11.96 1.02
CA GLU A 112 19.00 -12.80 0.01
C GLU A 112 18.58 -12.38 -1.40
N LYS A 113 19.40 -12.74 -2.39
CA LYS A 113 19.09 -12.44 -3.79
C LYS A 113 17.77 -13.10 -4.21
N GLY A 114 16.86 -12.29 -4.73
CA GLY A 114 15.55 -12.76 -5.16
C GLY A 114 14.45 -12.62 -4.13
N THR A 115 14.77 -12.18 -2.90
CA THR A 115 13.75 -11.82 -1.90
C THR A 115 12.84 -10.73 -2.46
N LYS A 116 11.54 -10.91 -2.28
CA LYS A 116 10.52 -9.93 -2.61
C LYS A 116 9.94 -9.30 -1.35
N ILE A 117 9.48 -8.07 -1.49
CA ILE A 117 8.88 -7.27 -0.41
C ILE A 117 7.38 -7.51 -0.40
N TRP A 118 6.75 -7.62 0.77
CA TRP A 118 5.32 -7.44 0.92
C TRP A 118 4.98 -5.96 1.11
N CYS A 119 3.81 -5.54 0.64
CA CYS A 119 3.28 -4.23 0.94
C CYS A 119 2.08 -4.35 1.88
N ALA A 120 1.90 -3.37 2.75
CA ALA A 120 0.68 -3.22 3.54
C ALA A 120 0.27 -1.76 3.54
N GLY A 121 -1.01 -1.47 3.51
CA GLY A 121 -1.48 -0.10 3.52
C GLY A 121 -2.90 0.03 4.05
N VAL A 122 -3.22 1.23 4.47
CA VAL A 122 -4.55 1.62 4.95
C VAL A 122 -5.04 2.81 4.13
N ASP A 123 -6.33 2.87 3.81
CA ASP A 123 -6.95 3.96 3.02
C ASP A 123 -6.21 4.19 1.67
N LEU A 124 -5.66 5.38 1.38
CA LEU A 124 -4.83 5.62 0.19
C LEU A 124 -3.51 4.83 0.20
N GLY A 125 -2.97 4.49 1.35
CA GLY A 125 -1.83 3.58 1.44
C GLY A 125 -2.14 2.17 0.94
N ALA A 126 -3.37 1.71 1.09
CA ALA A 126 -3.83 0.43 0.54
C ALA A 126 -3.80 0.45 -1.00
N TYR A 127 -4.26 1.54 -1.62
CA TYR A 127 -4.12 1.77 -3.05
C TYR A 127 -2.65 1.65 -3.50
N GLN A 128 -1.75 2.35 -2.82
CA GLN A 128 -0.32 2.33 -3.16
C GLN A 128 0.28 0.92 -3.01
N ALA A 129 -0.08 0.20 -1.95
CA ALA A 129 0.38 -1.17 -1.71
C ALA A 129 -0.04 -2.12 -2.84
N VAL A 130 -1.32 -2.09 -3.21
CA VAL A 130 -1.86 -2.89 -4.31
C VAL A 130 -1.23 -2.49 -5.64
N ASN A 131 -1.08 -1.19 -5.91
CA ASN A 131 -0.46 -0.66 -7.13
C ASN A 131 1.01 -1.13 -7.26
N CYS A 132 1.78 -1.13 -6.17
CA CYS A 132 3.14 -1.69 -6.14
C CYS A 132 3.13 -3.16 -6.55
N ARG A 133 2.27 -3.99 -5.93
CA ARG A 133 2.18 -5.42 -6.23
C ARG A 133 1.78 -5.69 -7.69
N LEU A 134 0.76 -5.00 -8.18
CA LEU A 134 0.24 -5.23 -9.53
C LEU A 134 1.20 -4.78 -10.62
N ARG A 135 1.87 -3.64 -10.45
CA ARG A 135 2.76 -3.08 -11.46
C ARG A 135 4.20 -3.63 -11.40
N ARG A 136 4.65 -4.13 -10.24
CA ARG A 136 6.02 -4.67 -10.07
C ARG A 136 6.03 -6.03 -9.35
N PRO A 137 5.38 -7.06 -9.92
CA PRO A 137 5.26 -8.39 -9.30
C PRO A 137 6.60 -9.12 -9.15
N ASN A 138 7.63 -8.68 -9.85
CA ASN A 138 8.99 -9.17 -9.71
C ASN A 138 9.69 -8.63 -8.45
N LEU A 139 9.22 -7.52 -7.88
CA LEU A 139 9.78 -6.85 -6.72
C LEU A 139 8.94 -7.06 -5.47
N PHE A 140 7.62 -7.09 -5.64
CA PHE A 140 6.67 -7.26 -4.55
C PHE A 140 5.97 -8.61 -4.60
N ALA A 141 6.06 -9.37 -3.49
CA ALA A 141 5.45 -10.69 -3.36
C ALA A 141 3.93 -10.61 -3.20
N GLY A 142 3.44 -9.63 -2.44
CA GLY A 142 2.04 -9.47 -2.16
C GLY A 142 1.68 -8.10 -1.60
N ALA A 143 0.38 -7.88 -1.37
CA ALA A 143 -0.12 -6.69 -0.71
C ALA A 143 -1.31 -6.99 0.21
N VAL A 144 -1.36 -6.27 1.34
CA VAL A 144 -2.49 -6.21 2.28
C VAL A 144 -3.09 -4.82 2.20
N GLY A 145 -4.31 -4.70 1.71
CA GLY A 145 -5.06 -3.44 1.65
C GLY A 145 -6.20 -3.43 2.66
N MET A 146 -6.21 -2.46 3.55
CA MET A 146 -7.18 -2.31 4.63
C MET A 146 -7.94 -1.00 4.48
N GLY A 147 -9.25 -1.04 4.30
CA GLY A 147 -10.10 0.14 4.04
C GLY A 147 -9.63 0.90 2.80
N GLY A 148 -9.27 0.22 1.72
CA GLY A 148 -8.60 0.84 0.58
C GLY A 148 -9.53 1.59 -0.35
N ILE A 149 -9.07 2.76 -0.84
CA ILE A 149 -9.70 3.50 -1.93
C ILE A 149 -8.89 3.20 -3.20
N TYR A 150 -9.47 2.50 -4.16
CA TYR A 150 -8.75 2.02 -5.35
C TYR A 150 -9.17 2.74 -6.64
N ASP A 151 -10.22 3.52 -6.59
CA ASP A 151 -10.67 4.42 -7.66
C ASP A 151 -10.27 5.87 -7.33
N LEU A 152 -9.18 6.33 -7.91
CA LEU A 152 -8.71 7.70 -7.70
C LEU A 152 -9.56 8.77 -8.40
N SER A 153 -10.51 8.40 -9.26
CA SER A 153 -11.45 9.35 -9.86
C SER A 153 -12.28 10.08 -8.79
N ARG A 154 -12.43 9.49 -7.61
CA ARG A 154 -13.06 10.14 -6.45
C ARG A 154 -12.36 11.44 -6.01
N PHE A 155 -11.07 11.57 -6.28
CA PHE A 155 -10.26 12.73 -5.88
C PHE A 155 -9.99 13.69 -7.03
N TRP A 156 -9.98 13.20 -8.26
CA TRP A 156 -9.57 14.02 -9.41
C TRP A 156 -10.51 13.96 -10.62
N GLY A 157 -11.68 13.34 -10.47
CA GLY A 157 -12.64 13.18 -11.56
C GLY A 157 -12.24 12.11 -12.56
N ALA A 158 -13.15 11.78 -13.45
CA ALA A 158 -12.93 10.81 -14.51
C ALA A 158 -12.38 11.54 -15.74
N GLU A 159 -11.08 11.44 -15.95
CA GLU A 159 -10.42 11.92 -17.17
C GLU A 159 -9.69 10.79 -17.86
N ASN A 160 -9.76 10.77 -19.18
CA ASN A 160 -9.11 9.77 -20.03
C ASN A 160 -7.69 10.25 -20.38
N ASP A 161 -6.78 10.16 -19.39
CA ASP A 161 -5.35 10.44 -19.54
C ASP A 161 -4.56 9.20 -19.12
N ASP A 162 -3.67 8.70 -19.96
CA ASP A 162 -2.88 7.49 -19.75
C ASP A 162 -2.13 7.49 -18.41
N LEU A 163 -1.68 8.65 -17.94
CA LEU A 163 -0.95 8.76 -16.68
C LEU A 163 -1.90 8.66 -15.49
N VAL A 164 -3.08 9.29 -15.60
CA VAL A 164 -4.14 9.22 -14.59
C VAL A 164 -4.62 7.78 -14.44
N LEU A 165 -4.88 7.11 -15.56
CA LEU A 165 -5.29 5.70 -15.57
C LEU A 165 -4.26 4.80 -14.89
N ARG A 166 -2.97 4.98 -15.16
CA ARG A 166 -1.89 4.19 -14.53
C ARG A 166 -1.82 4.32 -13.01
N CYS A 167 -2.31 5.41 -12.46
CA CYS A 167 -2.30 5.61 -11.04
C CYS A 167 -3.40 4.82 -10.32
N SER A 168 -4.54 4.51 -10.97
CA SER A 168 -5.69 3.89 -10.32
C SER A 168 -5.81 2.40 -10.65
N PRO A 169 -5.55 1.47 -9.69
CA PRO A 169 -5.64 0.04 -9.92
C PRO A 169 -6.99 -0.40 -10.48
N LEU A 170 -8.08 0.14 -9.95
CA LEU A 170 -9.42 -0.22 -10.41
C LEU A 170 -9.64 0.20 -11.87
N LEU A 171 -9.21 1.42 -12.25
CA LEU A 171 -9.42 1.92 -13.61
C LEU A 171 -8.55 1.17 -14.63
N TYR A 172 -7.25 1.01 -14.40
CA TYR A 172 -6.40 0.35 -15.39
C TYR A 172 -6.69 -1.15 -15.54
N LEU A 173 -7.24 -1.80 -14.52
CA LEU A 173 -7.67 -3.20 -14.61
C LEU A 173 -8.99 -3.35 -15.41
N GLN A 174 -9.86 -2.36 -15.39
CA GLN A 174 -11.10 -2.37 -16.17
C GLN A 174 -10.84 -2.08 -17.66
N GLU A 175 -9.86 -1.27 -17.95
CA GLU A 175 -9.49 -0.96 -19.34
C GLU A 175 -8.52 -2.01 -19.89
N ASN A 176 -8.97 -2.83 -20.82
CA ASN A 176 -8.27 -3.99 -21.43
C ASN A 176 -6.93 -3.71 -22.16
N GLY A 177 -6.19 -2.64 -21.83
CA GLY A 177 -5.01 -2.24 -22.59
C GLY A 177 -3.66 -2.45 -21.90
N ILE A 178 -3.33 -1.59 -20.93
CA ILE A 178 -1.98 -1.51 -20.34
C ILE A 178 -1.80 -2.47 -19.17
N ALA A 179 -2.85 -2.69 -18.41
CA ALA A 179 -2.83 -3.45 -17.18
C ALA A 179 -2.64 -4.96 -17.38
N ASN A 180 -3.27 -5.54 -18.40
CA ASN A 180 -3.13 -6.97 -18.69
C ASN A 180 -1.69 -7.43 -18.88
N LYS A 181 -0.82 -6.56 -19.39
CA LYS A 181 0.61 -6.89 -19.56
C LYS A 181 1.42 -6.77 -18.27
N LEU A 182 1.00 -5.91 -17.35
CA LEU A 182 1.70 -5.62 -16.09
C LEU A 182 1.20 -6.50 -14.94
N ALA A 183 -0.11 -6.72 -14.84
CA ALA A 183 -0.72 -7.50 -13.77
C ALA A 183 -0.62 -9.02 -13.98
N LEU A 184 -0.68 -9.48 -15.23
CA LEU A 184 -0.63 -10.91 -15.60
C LEU A 184 0.77 -11.53 -15.51
N ALA A 185 1.82 -10.75 -15.35
CA ALA A 185 3.16 -11.29 -15.20
C ALA A 185 3.33 -11.98 -13.84
N LYS A 186 2.83 -13.21 -13.72
CA LYS A 186 3.06 -14.16 -12.61
C LYS A 186 2.41 -13.75 -11.29
N ALA A 187 1.09 -13.81 -11.21
CA ALA A 187 0.39 -13.80 -9.92
C ALA A 187 0.66 -15.12 -9.19
N GLU A 188 1.37 -15.05 -8.10
CA GLU A 188 1.39 -16.11 -7.10
C GLU A 188 0.02 -16.13 -6.44
N GLU A 189 -0.56 -17.32 -6.24
CA GLU A 189 -1.83 -17.48 -5.53
C GLU A 189 -1.76 -16.83 -4.14
N ASN A 190 -2.86 -16.20 -3.70
CA ASN A 190 -3.00 -15.53 -2.40
C ASN A 190 -2.06 -14.34 -2.13
N SER A 191 -1.55 -13.69 -3.16
CA SER A 191 -0.65 -12.54 -3.00
C SER A 191 -1.36 -11.21 -2.72
N LEU A 192 -2.69 -11.16 -2.76
CA LEU A 192 -3.50 -9.99 -2.47
C LEU A 192 -4.52 -10.31 -1.37
N ILE A 193 -4.49 -9.51 -0.30
CA ILE A 193 -5.45 -9.56 0.80
C ILE A 193 -6.13 -8.19 0.86
N LEU A 194 -7.44 -8.16 0.69
CA LEU A 194 -8.25 -6.95 0.67
C LEU A 194 -9.31 -7.04 1.77
N CYS A 195 -9.39 -6.03 2.61
CA CYS A 195 -10.37 -5.98 3.68
C CYS A 195 -10.97 -4.58 3.81
N ALA A 196 -12.29 -4.51 4.01
CA ALA A 196 -13.02 -3.28 4.34
C ALA A 196 -14.10 -3.57 5.39
N GLY A 197 -14.53 -2.52 6.11
CA GLY A 197 -15.69 -2.56 7.00
C GLY A 197 -17.00 -2.24 6.27
N GLN A 198 -18.07 -2.07 7.06
CA GLN A 198 -19.38 -1.63 6.60
C GLN A 198 -19.96 -0.54 7.53
N GLY A 199 -19.18 -0.04 8.48
CA GLY A 199 -19.57 0.97 9.44
C GLY A 199 -19.30 2.39 8.94
N ALA A 200 -19.09 3.30 9.89
CA ALA A 200 -18.92 4.72 9.59
C ALA A 200 -17.75 4.99 8.64
N TYR A 201 -18.00 5.76 7.58
CA TYR A 201 -17.04 6.19 6.56
C TYR A 201 -16.42 5.08 5.71
N GLU A 202 -16.97 3.85 5.72
CA GLU A 202 -16.48 2.71 4.95
C GLU A 202 -17.16 2.54 3.58
N ASP A 203 -18.19 3.30 3.25
CA ASP A 203 -19.00 3.10 2.03
C ASP A 203 -18.14 3.10 0.76
N ASP A 204 -17.25 4.08 0.60
CA ASP A 204 -16.36 4.20 -0.55
C ASP A 204 -15.29 3.08 -0.55
N ALA A 205 -14.66 2.83 0.60
CA ALA A 205 -13.64 1.80 0.74
C ALA A 205 -14.21 0.40 0.48
N LYS A 206 -15.40 0.11 0.99
CA LYS A 206 -16.10 -1.14 0.75
C LYS A 206 -16.45 -1.32 -0.72
N ALA A 207 -17.01 -0.27 -1.36
CA ALA A 207 -17.38 -0.31 -2.77
C ALA A 207 -16.16 -0.57 -3.65
N ASP A 208 -15.07 0.17 -3.43
CA ASP A 208 -13.82 0.04 -4.19
C ASP A 208 -13.14 -1.31 -3.94
N THR A 209 -13.14 -1.78 -2.69
CA THR A 209 -12.56 -3.08 -2.32
C THR A 209 -13.27 -4.24 -3.00
N GLN A 210 -14.61 -4.21 -3.02
CA GLN A 210 -15.42 -5.22 -3.73
C GLN A 210 -15.18 -5.16 -5.24
N ALA A 211 -15.26 -3.95 -5.83
CA ALA A 211 -15.07 -3.76 -7.26
C ALA A 211 -13.67 -4.21 -7.71
N LEU A 212 -12.63 -3.92 -6.92
CA LEU A 212 -11.27 -4.38 -7.21
C LEU A 212 -11.16 -5.91 -7.16
N ALA A 213 -11.74 -6.55 -6.15
CA ALA A 213 -11.73 -8.00 -6.04
C ALA A 213 -12.44 -8.67 -7.23
N ASP A 214 -13.58 -8.14 -7.66
CA ASP A 214 -14.34 -8.65 -8.80
C ASP A 214 -13.56 -8.54 -10.11
N VAL A 215 -12.92 -7.38 -10.34
CA VAL A 215 -12.08 -7.18 -11.54
C VAL A 215 -10.86 -8.08 -11.52
N LEU A 216 -10.19 -8.22 -10.38
CA LEU A 216 -9.04 -9.12 -10.21
C LEU A 216 -9.44 -10.57 -10.49
N GLN A 217 -10.56 -11.03 -9.96
CA GLN A 217 -11.08 -12.36 -10.21
C GLN A 217 -11.38 -12.59 -11.70
N ALA A 218 -12.01 -11.61 -12.36
CA ALA A 218 -12.29 -11.68 -13.80
C ALA A 218 -11.01 -11.75 -14.64
N GLN A 219 -9.90 -11.21 -14.15
CA GLN A 219 -8.58 -11.24 -14.79
C GLN A 219 -7.76 -12.51 -14.43
N GLY A 220 -8.31 -13.42 -13.63
CA GLY A 220 -7.60 -14.62 -13.17
C GLY A 220 -6.55 -14.35 -12.07
N LEU A 221 -6.70 -13.26 -11.33
CA LEU A 221 -5.85 -12.82 -10.24
C LEU A 221 -6.65 -12.74 -8.93
N PRO A 222 -7.14 -13.85 -8.36
CA PRO A 222 -8.03 -13.79 -7.21
C PRO A 222 -7.33 -13.16 -6.00
N ALA A 223 -8.04 -12.24 -5.33
CA ALA A 223 -7.66 -11.70 -4.04
C ALA A 223 -8.41 -12.44 -2.92
N HIS A 224 -7.78 -12.58 -1.76
CA HIS A 224 -8.51 -12.90 -0.54
C HIS A 224 -9.29 -11.66 -0.11
N LEU A 225 -10.61 -11.74 -0.17
CA LEU A 225 -11.52 -10.64 0.17
C LEU A 225 -12.21 -10.93 1.50
N GLU A 226 -12.17 -9.96 2.43
CA GLU A 226 -13.01 -9.94 3.61
C GLU A 226 -13.77 -8.62 3.72
N VAL A 227 -15.07 -8.70 3.99
CA VAL A 227 -15.91 -7.54 4.31
C VAL A 227 -16.45 -7.73 5.73
N TRP A 228 -15.97 -6.90 6.66
CA TRP A 228 -16.32 -6.98 8.07
C TRP A 228 -17.65 -6.29 8.37
N GLY A 229 -18.17 -6.43 9.59
CA GLY A 229 -19.52 -6.00 9.97
C GLY A 229 -19.78 -4.49 9.97
N GLY A 230 -21.03 -4.10 10.23
CA GLY A 230 -21.46 -2.71 10.28
C GLY A 230 -20.96 -1.91 11.49
N ASP A 231 -20.30 -2.56 12.44
CA ASP A 231 -19.59 -1.97 13.57
C ASP A 231 -18.15 -1.55 13.24
N VAL A 232 -17.65 -1.89 12.04
CA VAL A 232 -16.27 -1.65 11.59
C VAL A 232 -16.19 -0.33 10.84
N SER A 233 -15.62 0.70 11.48
CA SER A 233 -15.44 2.04 10.94
C SER A 233 -14.12 2.19 10.18
N HIS A 234 -14.03 3.24 9.37
CA HIS A 234 -12.84 3.62 8.61
C HIS A 234 -11.82 4.35 9.50
N ASP A 235 -11.14 3.62 10.37
CA ASP A 235 -10.22 4.18 11.34
C ASP A 235 -9.08 3.22 11.75
N TRP A 236 -8.08 3.78 12.41
CA TRP A 236 -6.88 3.08 12.84
C TRP A 236 -7.13 1.94 13.84
N TYR A 237 -8.18 2.00 14.65
CA TYR A 237 -8.51 0.92 15.57
C TYR A 237 -8.85 -0.37 14.82
N TRP A 238 -9.71 -0.25 13.81
CA TRP A 238 -10.12 -1.38 12.99
C TRP A 238 -9.03 -1.85 12.03
N TRP A 239 -8.27 -0.92 11.45
CA TRP A 239 -7.10 -1.30 10.65
C TRP A 239 -6.04 -2.04 11.47
N GLY A 240 -5.86 -1.70 12.75
CA GLY A 240 -5.01 -2.47 13.66
C GLY A 240 -5.49 -3.89 13.91
N LYS A 241 -6.82 -4.11 13.98
CA LYS A 241 -7.42 -5.45 14.08
C LYS A 241 -7.22 -6.24 12.79
N MET A 242 -7.46 -5.63 11.63
CA MET A 242 -7.20 -6.23 10.31
C MET A 242 -5.72 -6.60 10.18
N TRP A 243 -4.83 -5.69 10.55
CA TRP A 243 -3.38 -5.92 10.47
C TRP A 243 -2.93 -7.09 11.36
N SER A 244 -3.42 -7.17 12.59
CA SER A 244 -3.13 -8.29 13.50
C SER A 244 -3.56 -9.64 12.93
N LEU A 245 -4.66 -9.67 12.16
CA LEU A 245 -5.19 -10.89 11.54
C LEU A 245 -4.40 -11.28 10.29
N PHE A 246 -4.00 -10.31 9.46
CA PHE A 246 -3.43 -10.60 8.14
C PHE A 246 -1.90 -10.68 8.14
N ALA A 247 -1.20 -9.96 9.00
CA ALA A 247 0.26 -10.02 9.06
C ALA A 247 0.83 -11.43 9.26
N PRO A 248 0.23 -12.32 10.06
CA PRO A 248 0.72 -13.70 10.20
C PRO A 248 0.61 -14.55 8.93
N ARG A 249 -0.05 -14.05 7.89
CA ARG A 249 -0.24 -14.76 6.60
C ARG A 249 0.80 -14.36 5.53
N ILE A 250 1.70 -13.44 5.88
CA ILE A 250 2.80 -12.93 5.04
C ILE A 250 4.00 -13.86 5.03
#